data_566332bde6f75a7acafc5ff429185cff
#
_entry.id   566332bde6f75a7acafc5ff429185cff
#
_cell.length_a   1.000
_cell.length_b   1.000
_cell.length_c   1.000
_cell.angle_alpha   90.00
_cell.angle_beta   90.00
_cell.angle_gamma   90.00
#
_symmetry.space_group_name_H-M   'P 1'
#
loop_
_entity.id
_entity.type
_entity.pdbx_description
1 polymer ?
#
loop_
_entity_poly.entity_id
_entity_poly.type
_entity_poly.pdbx_seq_one_letter_code
_entity_poly.pdbx_strand_id
1 'polypeptide(L)'
;MKEPTMPYKDFHSIMHDNARRFGSKDYIVSVDQQKKITFEEMNAYCNRVANFLRSKEIQKNSKISLIGKNTIETLIIFYAVMKYGAIINPINAEESRSTINNLLKRVKPSIVLYDHEFDFDHEMASALWLPFSHFDDKGSRKGELFSLIKDYDSDFETPLGDSDDMAEILFTSGTTETPKGVVISRERLYYMVAEVIDRLKITAKDRILEYRAYSWASPQLLTILSSMVTGATLVLAKKFSRSKFALWLKQNDVTISSGVPTVFNMLISDPIKLHQNEVPSLKYITSSSAPLSVKQHQAFERIYGISINQMAGMTEAGWMMGNPPEKRKMGSVGTPLKYKDINIVNELGQPCQVGEVGEIVVRGQAMGLGYLNDRGGIDPFPEQGFPTGDLGYRDSQGYIYISGRKKDLIIRGGVNISPKEITDHLMAYPGVKEAVTLGFPDKIYGEEVTAFVVPEPGCPMTQEEIVNHCRDKLPDFKVPKFIKFLEHIPRTKTGKVSKPALLKMIHAGQAN
;
A
#
# COMPACT_ATOMS: atom_id res chain seq x y z
N MET A 1 -18.82 18.24 9.79
CA MET A 1 -17.90 17.09 10.01
C MET A 1 -18.36 16.39 11.26
N LYS A 2 -18.43 15.06 11.29
CA LYS A 2 -18.73 14.33 12.53
C LYS A 2 -17.53 14.46 13.46
N GLU A 3 -17.76 14.83 14.73
CA GLU A 3 -16.71 14.88 15.72
C GLU A 3 -15.96 13.53 15.79
N PRO A 4 -14.62 13.54 15.94
CA PRO A 4 -13.85 12.32 16.07
C PRO A 4 -14.29 11.58 17.35
N THR A 5 -14.73 10.33 17.20
CA THR A 5 -15.11 9.47 18.35
C THR A 5 -13.89 8.93 19.10
N MET A 6 -12.69 9.10 18.54
CA MET A 6 -11.40 8.87 19.23
C MET A 6 -10.64 10.19 19.24
N PRO A 7 -10.36 10.77 20.42
CA PRO A 7 -9.51 11.95 20.51
C PRO A 7 -8.09 11.60 20.01
N TYR A 8 -7.45 12.58 19.39
CA TYR A 8 -6.06 12.46 18.97
C TYR A 8 -5.18 12.06 20.16
N LYS A 9 -4.29 11.11 19.91
CA LYS A 9 -3.24 10.71 20.83
C LYS A 9 -1.92 10.62 20.05
N ASP A 10 -0.89 11.27 20.55
CA ASP A 10 0.41 11.26 19.92
C ASP A 10 1.11 9.89 20.05
N PHE A 11 1.99 9.58 19.09
CA PHE A 11 2.66 8.29 19.03
C PHE A 11 3.65 8.07 20.19
N HIS A 12 4.22 9.13 20.79
CA HIS A 12 5.05 9.00 21.98
C HIS A 12 4.25 8.45 23.15
N SER A 13 3.09 9.06 23.44
CA SER A 13 2.19 8.62 24.50
C SER A 13 1.64 7.20 24.25
N ILE A 14 1.32 6.87 23.00
CA ILE A 14 0.87 5.52 22.64
C ILE A 14 1.94 4.48 22.94
N MET A 15 3.19 4.73 22.52
CA MET A 15 4.30 3.81 22.74
C MET A 15 4.62 3.64 24.23
N HIS A 16 4.63 4.73 24.98
CA HIS A 16 4.85 4.71 26.42
C HIS A 16 3.76 3.90 27.16
N ASP A 17 2.49 4.16 26.86
CA ASP A 17 1.37 3.43 27.46
C ASP A 17 1.38 1.94 27.11
N ASN A 18 1.73 1.61 25.86
CA ASN A 18 1.82 0.21 25.44
C ASN A 18 2.98 -0.51 26.11
N ALA A 19 4.14 0.14 26.30
CA ALA A 19 5.23 -0.43 27.07
C ALA A 19 4.82 -0.72 28.52
N ARG A 20 4.06 0.18 29.17
CA ARG A 20 3.52 -0.05 30.52
C ARG A 20 2.44 -1.14 30.56
N ARG A 21 1.55 -1.18 29.56
CA ARG A 21 0.38 -2.08 29.57
C ARG A 21 0.73 -3.49 29.11
N PHE A 22 1.61 -3.61 28.14
CA PHE A 22 1.91 -4.87 27.45
C PHE A 22 3.38 -5.32 27.63
N GLY A 23 4.23 -4.56 28.28
CA GLY A 23 5.63 -4.74 28.59
C GLY A 23 6.32 -5.93 27.92
N SER A 24 6.23 -7.09 28.58
CA SER A 24 6.87 -8.35 28.14
C SER A 24 6.18 -9.05 26.96
N LYS A 25 5.04 -8.54 26.47
CA LYS A 25 4.37 -9.11 25.29
C LYS A 25 5.22 -8.87 24.05
N ASP A 26 5.34 -9.90 23.20
CA ASP A 26 5.98 -9.77 21.89
C ASP A 26 5.22 -8.73 21.04
N TYR A 27 5.91 -7.65 20.67
CA TYR A 27 5.38 -6.63 19.78
C TYR A 27 5.66 -6.99 18.31
N ILE A 28 6.92 -7.22 17.95
CA ILE A 28 7.29 -7.66 16.60
C ILE A 28 7.95 -9.04 16.67
N VAL A 29 7.45 -9.94 15.82
CA VAL A 29 8.05 -11.25 15.57
C VAL A 29 8.52 -11.27 14.11
N SER A 30 9.83 -11.16 13.89
CA SER A 30 10.43 -11.20 12.55
C SER A 30 10.73 -12.64 12.15
N VAL A 31 9.97 -13.15 11.18
CA VAL A 31 10.05 -14.56 10.74
C VAL A 31 11.31 -14.86 9.91
N ASP A 32 11.88 -13.86 9.26
CA ASP A 32 13.13 -14.01 8.48
C ASP A 32 14.39 -13.79 9.33
N GLN A 33 14.34 -12.89 10.32
CA GLN A 33 15.46 -12.67 11.24
C GLN A 33 15.49 -13.72 12.36
N GLN A 34 14.39 -14.48 12.57
CA GLN A 34 14.21 -15.40 13.71
C GLN A 34 14.42 -14.69 15.05
N LYS A 35 13.96 -13.45 15.14
CA LYS A 35 14.06 -12.55 16.28
C LYS A 35 12.70 -11.99 16.65
N LYS A 36 12.60 -11.53 17.87
CA LYS A 36 11.45 -10.82 18.38
C LYS A 36 11.88 -9.67 19.28
N ILE A 37 10.99 -8.71 19.45
CA ILE A 37 11.13 -7.59 20.36
C ILE A 37 9.82 -7.35 21.09
N THR A 38 9.87 -7.10 22.39
CA THR A 38 8.70 -6.78 23.21
C THR A 38 8.32 -5.32 23.10
N PHE A 39 7.15 -4.94 23.64
CA PHE A 39 6.74 -3.53 23.70
C PHE A 39 7.67 -2.69 24.56
N GLU A 40 8.16 -3.23 25.68
CA GLU A 40 9.09 -2.55 26.57
C GLU A 40 10.45 -2.32 25.89
N GLU A 41 11.03 -3.37 25.30
CA GLU A 41 12.29 -3.26 24.55
C GLU A 41 12.18 -2.30 23.37
N MET A 42 11.08 -2.37 22.60
CA MET A 42 10.83 -1.44 21.49
C MET A 42 10.82 0.02 21.98
N ASN A 43 10.12 0.30 23.08
CA ASN A 43 10.08 1.64 23.65
C ASN A 43 11.47 2.10 24.12
N ALA A 44 12.24 1.23 24.78
CA ALA A 44 13.60 1.53 25.26
C ALA A 44 14.55 1.83 24.08
N TYR A 45 14.55 1.02 23.03
CA TYR A 45 15.36 1.30 21.83
C TYR A 45 14.95 2.59 21.12
N CYS A 46 13.66 2.85 20.99
CA CYS A 46 13.18 4.11 20.42
C CYS A 46 13.61 5.32 21.25
N ASN A 47 13.63 5.21 22.59
CA ASN A 47 14.11 6.26 23.49
C ASN A 47 15.61 6.53 23.30
N ARG A 48 16.43 5.49 23.20
CA ARG A 48 17.86 5.62 22.94
C ARG A 48 18.15 6.31 21.60
N VAL A 49 17.43 5.91 20.52
CA VAL A 49 17.56 6.58 19.23
C VAL A 49 17.10 8.05 19.31
N ALA A 50 16.02 8.35 20.02
CA ALA A 50 15.53 9.71 20.20
C ALA A 50 16.56 10.58 20.98
N ASN A 51 17.17 10.04 22.03
CA ASN A 51 18.24 10.70 22.78
C ASN A 51 19.49 10.93 21.92
N PHE A 52 19.84 9.97 21.06
CA PHE A 52 20.91 10.15 20.08
C PHE A 52 20.60 11.30 19.11
N LEU A 53 19.39 11.36 18.53
CA LEU A 53 18.98 12.46 17.65
C LEU A 53 19.08 13.80 18.35
N ARG A 54 18.69 13.86 19.62
CA ARG A 54 18.84 15.06 20.49
C ARG A 54 20.31 15.45 20.64
N SER A 55 21.21 14.49 20.90
CA SER A 55 22.65 14.75 21.06
C SER A 55 23.32 15.24 19.77
N LYS A 56 22.71 14.99 18.63
CA LYS A 56 23.14 15.51 17.31
C LYS A 56 22.47 16.84 16.96
N GLU A 57 21.84 17.48 17.94
CA GLU A 57 21.15 18.77 17.77
C GLU A 57 20.14 18.79 16.62
N ILE A 58 19.59 17.62 16.27
CA ILE A 58 18.54 17.53 15.27
C ILE A 58 17.33 18.27 15.76
N GLN A 59 16.93 19.27 15.00
CA GLN A 59 15.77 20.10 15.36
C GLN A 59 14.48 19.28 15.19
N LYS A 60 13.49 19.57 16.04
CA LYS A 60 12.13 19.10 15.83
C LYS A 60 11.64 19.52 14.44
N ASN A 61 10.91 18.68 13.76
CA ASN A 61 10.49 18.86 12.36
C ASN A 61 11.63 18.78 11.32
N SER A 62 12.85 18.42 11.71
CA SER A 62 13.87 18.04 10.72
C SER A 62 13.44 16.80 9.96
N LYS A 63 13.80 16.73 8.69
CA LYS A 63 13.50 15.59 7.82
C LYS A 63 14.59 14.52 7.98
N ILE A 64 14.19 13.29 8.23
CA ILE A 64 15.07 12.13 8.35
C ILE A 64 14.64 11.09 7.33
N SER A 65 15.53 10.75 6.41
CA SER A 65 15.28 9.68 5.44
C SER A 65 15.76 8.34 6.01
N LEU A 66 14.91 7.31 5.88
CA LEU A 66 15.19 5.96 6.33
C LEU A 66 15.14 5.00 5.14
N ILE A 67 16.28 4.39 4.82
CA ILE A 67 16.44 3.45 3.70
C ILE A 67 16.67 2.07 4.28
N GLY A 68 15.69 1.18 4.17
CA GLY A 68 15.77 -0.15 4.78
C GLY A 68 14.79 -1.15 4.19
N LYS A 69 14.92 -2.39 4.68
CA LYS A 69 13.99 -3.50 4.42
C LYS A 69 13.06 -3.66 5.63
N ASN A 70 12.12 -4.61 5.55
CA ASN A 70 11.28 -5.00 6.68
C ASN A 70 12.10 -5.76 7.73
N THR A 71 12.68 -5.03 8.67
CA THR A 71 13.44 -5.57 9.81
C THR A 71 13.00 -4.91 11.10
N ILE A 72 13.30 -5.52 12.25
CA ILE A 72 13.02 -4.94 13.56
C ILE A 72 13.76 -3.60 13.69
N GLU A 73 15.02 -3.55 13.26
CA GLU A 73 15.87 -2.37 13.30
C GLU A 73 15.27 -1.18 12.54
N THR A 74 14.78 -1.44 11.32
CA THR A 74 14.12 -0.44 10.50
C THR A 74 12.89 0.13 11.22
N LEU A 75 12.08 -0.73 11.86
CA LEU A 75 10.89 -0.27 12.58
C LEU A 75 11.22 0.42 13.91
N ILE A 76 12.29 0.04 14.61
CA ILE A 76 12.80 0.82 15.77
C ILE A 76 13.10 2.26 15.33
N ILE A 77 13.85 2.42 14.25
CA ILE A 77 14.22 3.75 13.73
C ILE A 77 13.00 4.53 13.28
N PHE A 78 12.10 3.88 12.52
CA PHE A 78 10.85 4.48 12.05
C PHE A 78 10.03 5.08 13.21
N TYR A 79 9.80 4.31 14.25
CA TYR A 79 9.06 4.75 15.42
C TYR A 79 9.84 5.80 16.26
N ALA A 80 11.15 5.64 16.38
CA ALA A 80 11.96 6.59 17.14
C ALA A 80 11.95 7.98 16.52
N VAL A 81 12.00 8.09 15.18
CA VAL A 81 11.91 9.37 14.48
C VAL A 81 10.57 10.03 14.71
N MET A 82 9.46 9.25 14.63
CA MET A 82 8.13 9.75 14.93
C MET A 82 7.99 10.20 16.40
N LYS A 83 8.54 9.40 17.33
CA LYS A 83 8.56 9.69 18.76
C LYS A 83 9.35 10.94 19.09
N TYR A 84 10.50 11.12 18.45
CA TYR A 84 11.35 12.31 18.61
C TYR A 84 10.67 13.60 18.14
N GLY A 85 9.79 13.50 17.17
CA GLY A 85 9.11 14.64 16.59
C GLY A 85 9.72 15.16 15.30
N ALA A 86 10.64 14.41 14.70
CA ALA A 86 11.13 14.66 13.35
C ALA A 86 10.17 14.12 12.28
N ILE A 87 10.36 14.55 11.04
CA ILE A 87 9.58 14.12 9.88
C ILE A 87 10.29 12.91 9.29
N ILE A 88 9.61 11.75 9.27
CA ILE A 88 10.13 10.54 8.63
C ILE A 88 9.86 10.55 7.13
N ASN A 89 10.87 10.19 6.35
CA ASN A 89 10.74 9.87 4.94
C ASN A 89 11.23 8.43 4.70
N PRO A 90 10.35 7.43 4.71
CA PRO A 90 10.71 6.05 4.47
C PRO A 90 10.92 5.79 2.97
N ILE A 91 12.04 5.16 2.64
CA ILE A 91 12.42 4.81 1.27
C ILE A 91 12.62 3.31 1.17
N ASN A 92 12.04 2.69 0.15
CA ASN A 92 12.27 1.28 -0.13
C ASN A 92 13.72 1.07 -0.61
N ALA A 93 14.46 0.25 0.09
CA ALA A 93 15.83 -0.09 -0.27
C ALA A 93 15.99 -0.85 -1.59
N GLU A 94 14.90 -1.42 -2.13
CA GLU A 94 14.88 -2.08 -3.44
C GLU A 94 14.74 -1.12 -4.62
N GLU A 95 14.55 0.19 -4.37
CA GLU A 95 14.54 1.20 -5.43
C GLU A 95 15.91 1.34 -6.10
N SER A 96 15.93 1.89 -7.32
CA SER A 96 17.20 2.17 -7.98
C SER A 96 17.97 3.29 -7.28
N ARG A 97 19.30 3.25 -7.30
CA ARG A 97 20.14 4.34 -6.75
C ARG A 97 19.74 5.71 -7.29
N SER A 98 19.46 5.82 -8.58
CA SER A 98 19.01 7.08 -9.18
C SER A 98 17.67 7.55 -8.62
N THR A 99 16.72 6.65 -8.39
CA THR A 99 15.45 6.97 -7.73
C THR A 99 15.68 7.46 -6.30
N ILE A 100 16.46 6.73 -5.50
CA ILE A 100 16.79 7.10 -4.12
C ILE A 100 17.44 8.49 -4.08
N ASN A 101 18.45 8.73 -4.90
CA ASN A 101 19.14 10.03 -4.97
C ASN A 101 18.19 11.16 -5.36
N ASN A 102 17.26 10.94 -6.28
CA ASN A 102 16.27 11.94 -6.67
C ASN A 102 15.29 12.24 -5.51
N LEU A 103 14.86 11.22 -4.76
CA LEU A 103 14.01 11.41 -3.58
C LEU A 103 14.74 12.21 -2.50
N LEU A 104 15.99 11.87 -2.20
CA LEU A 104 16.82 12.58 -1.21
C LEU A 104 17.06 14.04 -1.60
N LYS A 105 17.35 14.33 -2.87
CA LYS A 105 17.50 15.71 -3.39
C LYS A 105 16.24 16.56 -3.18
N ARG A 106 15.06 15.96 -3.26
CA ARG A 106 13.77 16.64 -3.05
C ARG A 106 13.44 16.82 -1.56
N VAL A 107 13.68 15.78 -0.76
CA VAL A 107 13.42 15.82 0.69
C VAL A 107 14.40 16.74 1.41
N LYS A 108 15.68 16.73 1.02
CA LYS A 108 16.79 17.43 1.68
C LYS A 108 16.86 17.08 3.17
N PRO A 109 17.08 15.79 3.52
CA PRO A 109 17.10 15.34 4.90
C PRO A 109 18.31 15.87 5.66
N SER A 110 18.17 16.06 6.97
CA SER A 110 19.29 16.34 7.87
C SER A 110 20.11 15.08 8.17
N ILE A 111 19.44 13.92 8.23
CA ILE A 111 20.06 12.60 8.43
C ILE A 111 19.49 11.62 7.41
N VAL A 112 20.39 10.74 6.91
CA VAL A 112 20.03 9.54 6.15
C VAL A 112 20.46 8.32 6.98
N LEU A 113 19.48 7.56 7.47
CA LEU A 113 19.69 6.29 8.14
C LEU A 113 19.47 5.17 7.14
N TYR A 114 20.44 4.27 6.99
CA TYR A 114 20.38 3.25 5.96
C TYR A 114 20.89 1.89 6.44
N ASP A 115 20.25 0.83 5.97
CA ASP A 115 20.68 -0.54 6.24
C ASP A 115 22.08 -0.76 5.62
N HIS A 116 23.01 -1.24 6.42
CA HIS A 116 24.43 -1.43 6.07
C HIS A 116 24.68 -2.37 4.88
N GLU A 117 23.68 -3.17 4.50
CA GLU A 117 23.78 -4.00 3.28
C GLU A 117 23.81 -3.17 1.99
N PHE A 118 23.49 -1.86 2.07
CA PHE A 118 23.48 -0.96 0.93
C PHE A 118 24.72 -0.06 0.94
N ASP A 119 25.41 -0.03 -0.19
CA ASP A 119 26.51 0.88 -0.44
C ASP A 119 25.97 2.10 -1.21
N PHE A 120 26.03 3.28 -0.59
CA PHE A 120 25.63 4.54 -1.19
C PHE A 120 26.87 5.44 -1.41
N ASP A 121 27.00 6.02 -2.60
CA ASP A 121 27.86 7.15 -2.81
C ASP A 121 27.26 8.32 -2.03
N HIS A 122 27.89 8.76 -0.97
CA HIS A 122 27.45 9.81 -0.05
C HIS A 122 27.43 11.19 -0.75
N GLU A 123 26.66 11.31 -1.83
CA GLU A 123 26.64 12.49 -2.71
C GLU A 123 26.06 13.75 -2.06
N MET A 124 25.32 13.61 -0.95
CA MET A 124 24.74 14.75 -0.23
C MET A 124 25.64 15.15 0.95
N ALA A 125 26.57 16.07 0.69
CA ALA A 125 27.50 16.57 1.69
C ALA A 125 26.83 17.27 2.92
N SER A 126 25.58 17.70 2.80
CA SER A 126 24.84 18.40 3.86
C SER A 126 24.11 17.48 4.83
N ALA A 127 23.99 16.19 4.57
CA ALA A 127 23.31 15.23 5.45
C ALA A 127 24.31 14.37 6.22
N LEU A 128 23.98 14.05 7.46
CA LEU A 128 24.68 13.01 8.21
C LEU A 128 24.21 11.64 7.70
N TRP A 129 25.11 10.86 7.14
CA TRP A 129 24.86 9.49 6.72
C TRP A 129 25.30 8.51 7.81
N LEU A 130 24.36 7.66 8.26
CA LEU A 130 24.63 6.73 9.35
C LEU A 130 24.04 5.36 9.02
N PRO A 131 24.87 4.34 8.87
CA PRO A 131 24.42 2.97 8.67
C PRO A 131 23.82 2.38 9.94
N PHE A 132 22.95 1.40 9.79
CA PHE A 132 22.50 0.55 10.87
C PHE A 132 22.52 -0.93 10.45
N SER A 133 22.71 -1.79 11.42
CA SER A 133 22.66 -3.25 11.26
C SER A 133 21.79 -3.86 12.37
N HIS A 134 22.31 -4.81 13.11
CA HIS A 134 21.59 -5.50 14.17
C HIS A 134 21.41 -4.63 15.42
N PHE A 135 20.22 -4.67 16.04
CA PHE A 135 19.95 -3.96 17.29
C PHE A 135 20.49 -4.67 18.53
N ASP A 136 20.83 -5.96 18.43
CA ASP A 136 21.40 -6.74 19.52
C ASP A 136 22.95 -6.68 19.52
N ASP A 137 23.54 -6.94 20.70
CA ASP A 137 25.00 -6.83 20.92
C ASP A 137 25.83 -7.79 20.08
N LYS A 138 25.22 -8.81 19.48
CA LYS A 138 25.94 -9.89 18.78
C LYS A 138 26.31 -9.53 17.35
N GLY A 139 25.80 -8.43 16.79
CA GLY A 139 25.95 -8.11 15.37
C GLY A 139 26.21 -6.64 15.03
N SER A 140 26.04 -5.67 15.97
CA SER A 140 26.25 -4.26 15.67
C SER A 140 27.73 -3.95 15.46
N ARG A 141 28.07 -3.29 14.35
CA ARG A 141 29.45 -2.90 14.04
C ARG A 141 29.78 -1.55 14.70
N LYS A 142 31.05 -1.36 15.09
CA LYS A 142 31.51 -0.09 15.64
C LYS A 142 31.25 1.05 14.66
N GLY A 143 30.59 2.12 15.12
CA GLY A 143 30.26 3.29 14.33
C GLY A 143 28.87 3.25 13.65
N GLU A 144 28.16 2.13 13.71
CA GLU A 144 26.75 2.04 13.28
C GLU A 144 25.80 2.51 14.39
N LEU A 145 24.57 2.90 14.00
CA LEU A 145 23.59 3.50 14.89
C LEU A 145 23.41 2.69 16.20
N PHE A 146 23.11 1.40 16.10
CA PHE A 146 22.82 0.57 17.28
C PHE A 146 24.03 0.39 18.20
N SER A 147 25.25 0.44 17.67
CA SER A 147 26.48 0.49 18.47
C SER A 147 26.66 1.82 19.19
N LEU A 148 26.28 2.93 18.55
CA LEU A 148 26.42 4.27 19.11
C LEU A 148 25.41 4.58 20.22
N ILE A 149 24.21 3.98 20.14
CA ILE A 149 23.12 4.28 21.09
C ILE A 149 23.13 3.43 22.37
N LYS A 150 24.08 2.50 22.52
CA LYS A 150 24.11 1.56 23.64
C LYS A 150 24.08 2.24 25.00
N ASP A 151 24.86 3.32 25.14
CA ASP A 151 25.06 4.04 26.39
C ASP A 151 24.07 5.22 26.56
N TYR A 152 23.16 5.42 25.62
CA TYR A 152 22.11 6.44 25.74
C TYR A 152 21.00 5.96 26.67
N ASP A 153 20.42 6.93 27.37
CA ASP A 153 19.28 6.68 28.27
C ASP A 153 18.13 6.03 27.54
N SER A 154 17.55 5.02 28.19
CA SER A 154 16.32 4.34 27.74
C SER A 154 15.06 5.08 28.10
N ASP A 155 15.15 6.18 28.84
CA ASP A 155 14.04 7.11 29.08
C ASP A 155 14.16 8.35 28.20
N PHE A 156 13.04 8.78 27.67
CA PHE A 156 12.95 9.94 26.81
C PHE A 156 11.62 10.67 27.01
N GLU A 157 11.71 11.87 27.52
CA GLU A 157 10.60 12.81 27.63
C GLU A 157 10.65 13.79 26.47
N THR A 158 9.65 13.76 25.61
CA THR A 158 9.51 14.72 24.53
C THR A 158 8.36 15.67 24.85
N PRO A 159 8.54 16.98 24.73
CA PRO A 159 7.42 17.89 24.68
C PRO A 159 6.49 17.46 23.55
N LEU A 160 5.20 17.35 23.85
CA LEU A 160 4.20 17.05 22.85
C LEU A 160 4.34 18.05 21.70
N GLY A 161 4.48 17.54 20.47
CA GLY A 161 4.40 18.37 19.28
C GLY A 161 2.96 18.76 19.03
N ASP A 162 2.75 19.80 18.25
CA ASP A 162 1.42 20.18 17.82
C ASP A 162 0.86 19.09 16.91
N SER A 163 -0.44 18.85 17.00
CA SER A 163 -1.16 17.86 16.18
C SER A 163 -0.97 18.10 14.67
N ASP A 164 -0.84 19.36 14.29
CA ASP A 164 -0.68 19.81 12.90
C ASP A 164 0.75 19.69 12.38
N ASP A 165 1.73 19.41 13.24
CA ASP A 165 3.11 19.21 12.82
C ASP A 165 3.21 18.06 11.80
N MET A 166 4.07 18.24 10.80
CA MET A 166 4.35 17.19 9.82
C MET A 166 4.95 15.95 10.50
N ALA A 167 4.41 14.78 10.19
CA ALA A 167 4.91 13.50 10.67
C ALA A 167 5.71 12.75 9.61
N GLU A 168 5.24 12.78 8.37
CA GLU A 168 5.74 11.90 7.33
C GLU A 168 5.67 12.52 5.94
N ILE A 169 6.64 12.15 5.09
CA ILE A 169 6.64 12.42 3.65
C ILE A 169 6.72 11.07 2.92
N LEU A 170 5.62 10.69 2.27
CA LEU A 170 5.52 9.46 1.48
C LEU A 170 5.51 9.75 -0.01
N PHE A 171 6.39 9.09 -0.77
CA PHE A 171 6.39 9.23 -2.22
C PHE A 171 5.44 8.24 -2.91
N THR A 172 4.67 8.76 -3.86
CA THR A 172 3.77 7.94 -4.67
C THR A 172 4.55 7.07 -5.65
N SER A 173 4.09 5.84 -5.87
CA SER A 173 4.67 4.91 -6.85
C SER A 173 4.24 5.20 -8.29
N GLY A 174 4.22 6.46 -8.72
CA GLY A 174 3.79 6.85 -10.05
C GLY A 174 4.53 6.08 -11.15
N THR A 175 3.79 5.39 -12.03
CA THR A 175 4.36 4.55 -13.10
C THR A 175 4.79 5.35 -14.34
N THR A 176 4.43 6.65 -14.42
CA THR A 176 4.59 7.48 -15.63
C THR A 176 5.08 8.90 -15.37
N GLU A 177 5.10 9.37 -14.13
CA GLU A 177 5.48 10.73 -13.74
C GLU A 177 6.52 10.70 -12.60
N THR A 178 7.18 11.83 -12.38
CA THR A 178 8.06 12.02 -11.22
C THR A 178 7.29 11.72 -9.93
N PRO A 179 7.79 10.88 -9.02
CA PRO A 179 7.11 10.56 -7.77
C PRO A 179 6.77 11.82 -6.98
N LYS A 180 5.54 11.96 -6.50
CA LYS A 180 5.09 13.10 -5.68
C LYS A 180 5.21 12.76 -4.21
N GLY A 181 5.80 13.64 -3.41
CA GLY A 181 5.92 13.47 -1.96
C GLY A 181 4.64 13.97 -1.27
N VAL A 182 3.85 13.06 -0.73
CA VAL A 182 2.66 13.40 0.07
C VAL A 182 3.08 13.73 1.50
N VAL A 183 2.69 14.88 1.99
CA VAL A 183 2.96 15.33 3.35
C VAL A 183 1.78 15.02 4.25
N ILE A 184 2.02 14.38 5.38
CA ILE A 184 0.99 13.96 6.34
C ILE A 184 1.32 14.55 7.71
N SER A 185 0.35 15.18 8.39
CA SER A 185 0.53 15.64 9.77
C SER A 185 0.30 14.51 10.77
N ARG A 186 0.71 14.74 12.04
CA ARG A 186 0.60 13.76 13.13
C ARG A 186 -0.85 13.37 13.38
N GLU A 187 -1.72 14.35 13.50
CA GLU A 187 -3.14 14.13 13.71
C GLU A 187 -3.80 13.37 12.55
N ARG A 188 -3.51 13.80 11.31
CA ARG A 188 -4.07 13.15 10.11
C ARG A 188 -3.60 11.70 9.97
N LEU A 189 -2.32 11.43 10.25
CA LEU A 189 -1.78 10.08 10.27
C LEU A 189 -2.48 9.21 11.33
N TYR A 190 -2.68 9.76 12.54
CA TYR A 190 -3.42 9.07 13.59
C TYR A 190 -4.85 8.71 13.16
N TYR A 191 -5.60 9.64 12.56
CA TYR A 191 -6.95 9.36 12.09
C TYR A 191 -6.99 8.38 10.92
N MET A 192 -6.00 8.40 10.02
CA MET A 192 -5.84 7.37 8.97
C MET A 192 -5.68 5.97 9.58
N VAL A 193 -4.96 5.85 10.67
CA VAL A 193 -4.78 4.58 11.41
C VAL A 193 -6.05 4.20 12.17
N ALA A 194 -6.66 5.15 12.87
CA ALA A 194 -7.86 4.92 13.69
C ALA A 194 -9.05 4.42 12.86
N GLU A 195 -9.26 4.95 11.65
CA GLU A 195 -10.33 4.48 10.75
C GLU A 195 -10.11 3.05 10.22
N VAL A 196 -8.85 2.64 10.03
CA VAL A 196 -8.51 1.26 9.66
C VAL A 196 -8.77 0.31 10.82
N ILE A 197 -8.34 0.68 12.03
CA ILE A 197 -8.60 -0.08 13.25
C ILE A 197 -10.11 -0.29 13.45
N ASP A 198 -10.90 0.79 13.33
CA ASP A 198 -12.36 0.72 13.44
C ASP A 198 -12.97 -0.18 12.36
N ARG A 199 -12.56 -0.03 11.09
CA ARG A 199 -13.09 -0.80 9.96
C ARG A 199 -12.78 -2.29 10.09
N LEU A 200 -11.56 -2.64 10.45
CA LEU A 200 -11.07 -4.02 10.50
C LEU A 200 -11.23 -4.66 11.87
N LYS A 201 -11.72 -3.90 12.88
CA LYS A 201 -11.90 -4.36 14.27
C LYS A 201 -10.61 -4.94 14.87
N ILE A 202 -9.50 -4.25 14.62
CA ILE A 202 -8.18 -4.65 15.14
C ILE A 202 -8.12 -4.39 16.65
N THR A 203 -7.63 -5.36 17.40
CA THR A 203 -7.51 -5.31 18.86
C THR A 203 -6.13 -5.77 19.33
N ALA A 204 -5.82 -5.55 20.61
CA ALA A 204 -4.58 -6.04 21.21
C ALA A 204 -4.39 -7.56 21.17
N LYS A 205 -5.46 -8.33 20.89
CA LYS A 205 -5.39 -9.80 20.78
C LYS A 205 -4.94 -10.25 19.38
N ASP A 206 -4.92 -9.35 18.42
CA ASP A 206 -4.60 -9.69 17.03
C ASP A 206 -3.11 -9.90 16.82
N ARG A 207 -2.80 -10.74 15.84
CA ARG A 207 -1.46 -11.05 15.33
C ARG A 207 -1.50 -10.85 13.82
N ILE A 208 -0.83 -9.80 13.34
CA ILE A 208 -1.01 -9.29 11.99
C ILE A 208 0.24 -9.59 11.15
N LEU A 209 0.09 -10.38 10.08
CA LEU A 209 1.20 -10.69 9.17
C LEU A 209 1.37 -9.59 8.12
N GLU A 210 2.59 -9.03 8.04
CA GLU A 210 2.98 -8.07 7.00
C GLU A 210 4.26 -8.52 6.27
N TYR A 211 4.25 -8.44 4.95
CA TYR A 211 5.39 -8.76 4.07
C TYR A 211 5.56 -7.73 2.93
N ARG A 212 4.72 -6.71 2.87
CA ARG A 212 4.85 -5.60 1.92
C ARG A 212 5.82 -4.56 2.48
N ALA A 213 6.48 -3.80 1.62
CA ALA A 213 7.50 -2.85 2.04
C ALA A 213 6.96 -1.81 3.05
N TYR A 214 7.63 -1.67 4.18
CA TYR A 214 7.28 -0.73 5.26
C TYR A 214 7.16 0.72 4.80
N SER A 215 7.84 1.07 3.71
CA SER A 215 7.87 2.41 3.12
C SER A 215 6.62 2.78 2.32
N TRP A 216 5.64 1.87 2.20
CA TRP A 216 4.37 2.16 1.52
C TRP A 216 3.29 2.55 2.52
N ALA A 217 2.38 3.48 2.13
CA ALA A 217 1.27 3.90 2.97
C ALA A 217 0.38 2.73 3.44
N SER A 218 0.10 1.78 2.56
CA SER A 218 -0.80 0.66 2.85
C SER A 218 -0.33 -0.22 4.01
N PRO A 219 0.91 -0.78 4.06
CA PRO A 219 1.39 -1.54 5.22
C PRO A 219 1.55 -0.69 6.46
N GLN A 220 1.97 0.57 6.34
CA GLN A 220 2.08 1.43 7.51
C GLN A 220 0.74 1.59 8.23
N LEU A 221 -0.30 1.99 7.51
CA LEU A 221 -1.61 2.26 8.09
C LEU A 221 -2.34 0.98 8.54
N LEU A 222 -2.25 -0.10 7.74
CA LEU A 222 -3.04 -1.30 7.97
C LEU A 222 -2.43 -2.20 9.04
N THR A 223 -1.11 -2.30 9.11
CA THR A 223 -0.44 -3.29 9.96
C THR A 223 0.53 -2.67 10.96
N ILE A 224 1.49 -1.86 10.49
CA ILE A 224 2.60 -1.34 11.30
C ILE A 224 2.09 -0.39 12.39
N LEU A 225 1.43 0.70 12.00
CA LEU A 225 0.91 1.69 12.95
C LEU A 225 -0.35 1.19 13.67
N SER A 226 -1.21 0.40 12.98
CA SER A 226 -2.39 -0.19 13.64
C SER A 226 -2.01 -1.15 14.75
N SER A 227 -0.96 -1.97 14.57
CA SER A 227 -0.47 -2.85 15.64
C SER A 227 0.10 -2.05 16.82
N MET A 228 0.82 -0.94 16.53
CA MET A 228 1.32 -0.04 17.57
C MET A 228 0.16 0.59 18.35
N VAL A 229 -0.84 1.17 17.67
CA VAL A 229 -1.95 1.87 18.34
C VAL A 229 -2.81 0.93 19.18
N THR A 230 -3.02 -0.31 18.74
CA THR A 230 -3.90 -1.27 19.42
C THR A 230 -3.19 -2.15 20.45
N GLY A 231 -1.87 -2.24 20.42
CA GLY A 231 -1.12 -3.24 21.17
C GLY A 231 -1.16 -4.65 20.57
N ALA A 232 -1.52 -4.79 19.28
CA ALA A 232 -1.46 -6.05 18.54
C ALA A 232 0.00 -6.48 18.29
N THR A 233 0.22 -7.77 18.02
CA THR A 233 1.53 -8.28 17.62
C THR A 233 1.68 -8.18 16.10
N LEU A 234 2.79 -7.61 15.63
CA LEU A 234 3.18 -7.59 14.23
C LEU A 234 4.06 -8.79 13.90
N VAL A 235 3.61 -9.66 13.02
CA VAL A 235 4.40 -10.74 12.44
C VAL A 235 5.00 -10.21 11.14
N LEU A 236 6.32 -9.99 11.12
CA LEU A 236 7.01 -9.26 10.07
C LEU A 236 7.83 -10.20 9.20
N ALA A 237 7.58 -10.18 7.89
CA ALA A 237 8.41 -10.83 6.89
C ALA A 237 9.07 -9.80 5.96
N LYS A 238 10.29 -10.11 5.48
CA LYS A 238 11.01 -9.22 4.53
C LYS A 238 10.25 -9.05 3.22
N LYS A 239 9.64 -10.14 2.72
CA LYS A 239 8.81 -10.16 1.50
C LYS A 239 7.95 -11.41 1.46
N PHE A 240 6.94 -11.44 0.60
CA PHE A 240 6.11 -12.62 0.39
C PHE A 240 6.94 -13.83 -0.05
N SER A 241 6.64 -14.98 0.54
CA SER A 241 7.19 -16.28 0.15
C SER A 241 6.07 -17.32 0.10
N ARG A 242 5.75 -17.81 -1.10
CA ARG A 242 4.70 -18.81 -1.29
C ARG A 242 4.95 -20.07 -0.46
N SER A 243 6.18 -20.58 -0.45
CA SER A 243 6.55 -21.80 0.28
C SER A 243 6.50 -21.66 1.80
N LYS A 244 6.67 -20.43 2.34
CA LYS A 244 6.68 -20.16 3.78
C LYS A 244 5.35 -19.61 4.28
N PHE A 245 4.45 -19.18 3.42
CA PHE A 245 3.24 -18.46 3.80
C PHE A 245 2.35 -19.26 4.76
N ALA A 246 2.04 -20.52 4.45
CA ALA A 246 1.25 -21.38 5.33
C ALA A 246 1.93 -21.60 6.70
N LEU A 247 3.26 -21.74 6.71
CA LEU A 247 4.05 -21.90 7.92
C LEU A 247 3.97 -20.64 8.80
N TRP A 248 4.12 -19.46 8.21
CA TRP A 248 4.03 -18.20 8.94
C TRP A 248 2.65 -18.01 9.60
N LEU A 249 1.57 -18.34 8.88
CA LEU A 249 0.21 -18.26 9.40
C LEU A 249 0.01 -19.20 10.61
N LYS A 250 0.45 -20.46 10.50
CA LYS A 250 0.28 -21.50 11.52
C LYS A 250 1.15 -21.26 12.76
N GLN A 251 2.46 -21.04 12.56
CA GLN A 251 3.40 -20.95 13.69
C GLN A 251 3.26 -19.67 14.52
N ASN A 252 2.65 -18.65 13.93
CA ASN A 252 2.49 -17.37 14.62
C ASN A 252 1.04 -17.05 14.99
N ASP A 253 0.12 -18.01 14.89
CA ASP A 253 -1.32 -17.82 15.21
C ASP A 253 -1.88 -16.54 14.57
N VAL A 254 -1.55 -16.29 13.30
CA VAL A 254 -1.92 -15.06 12.59
C VAL A 254 -3.45 -14.94 12.54
N THR A 255 -3.95 -13.77 12.92
CA THR A 255 -5.40 -13.47 12.90
C THR A 255 -5.82 -12.64 11.68
N ILE A 256 -4.91 -11.81 11.17
CA ILE A 256 -5.11 -10.96 9.99
C ILE A 256 -3.83 -11.03 9.14
N SER A 257 -3.98 -11.26 7.84
CA SER A 257 -2.85 -11.14 6.91
C SER A 257 -3.09 -10.05 5.90
N SER A 258 -2.03 -9.34 5.53
CA SER A 258 -2.06 -8.47 4.37
C SER A 258 -2.06 -9.28 3.08
N GLY A 259 -2.57 -8.69 1.98
CA GLY A 259 -2.58 -9.30 0.67
C GLY A 259 -2.66 -8.29 -0.47
N VAL A 260 -2.22 -8.73 -1.62
CA VAL A 260 -2.34 -8.00 -2.90
C VAL A 260 -2.73 -8.99 -3.99
N PRO A 261 -3.38 -8.58 -5.09
CA PRO A 261 -3.85 -9.48 -6.14
C PRO A 261 -2.79 -10.43 -6.69
N THR A 262 -1.54 -9.98 -6.81
CA THR A 262 -0.42 -10.83 -7.28
C THR A 262 -0.19 -12.04 -6.36
N VAL A 263 -0.32 -11.87 -5.04
CA VAL A 263 -0.18 -12.97 -4.08
C VAL A 263 -1.33 -13.97 -4.26
N PHE A 264 -2.56 -13.50 -4.40
CA PHE A 264 -3.71 -14.37 -4.66
C PHE A 264 -3.54 -15.14 -5.97
N ASN A 265 -3.09 -14.48 -7.03
CA ASN A 265 -2.83 -15.12 -8.33
C ASN A 265 -1.77 -16.21 -8.23
N MET A 266 -0.67 -15.97 -7.50
CA MET A 266 0.36 -17.00 -7.26
C MET A 266 -0.21 -18.21 -6.51
N LEU A 267 -1.04 -17.96 -5.50
CA LEU A 267 -1.65 -19.02 -4.69
C LEU A 267 -2.76 -19.77 -5.43
N ILE A 268 -3.49 -19.13 -6.33
CA ILE A 268 -4.50 -19.77 -7.18
C ILE A 268 -3.83 -20.60 -8.28
N SER A 269 -2.79 -20.07 -8.93
CA SER A 269 -2.14 -20.72 -10.06
C SER A 269 -1.30 -21.94 -9.65
N ASP A 270 -0.75 -21.91 -8.45
CA ASP A 270 0.04 -23.01 -7.89
C ASP A 270 -0.31 -23.14 -6.39
N PRO A 271 -1.41 -23.86 -6.09
CA PRO A 271 -1.93 -23.96 -4.74
C PRO A 271 -0.94 -24.61 -3.75
N ILE A 272 -0.94 -24.07 -2.54
CA ILE A 272 -0.16 -24.62 -1.43
C ILE A 272 -1.06 -25.43 -0.50
N LYS A 273 -0.47 -26.30 0.31
CA LYS A 273 -1.20 -27.04 1.34
C LYS A 273 -1.59 -26.10 2.48
N LEU A 274 -2.77 -25.55 2.39
CA LEU A 274 -3.37 -24.62 3.37
C LEU A 274 -4.89 -24.68 3.24
N HIS A 275 -5.61 -24.71 4.37
CA HIS A 275 -7.04 -24.52 4.44
C HIS A 275 -7.41 -23.79 5.72
N GLN A 276 -8.57 -23.12 5.77
CA GLN A 276 -9.05 -22.38 6.96
C GLN A 276 -9.00 -23.22 8.24
N ASN A 277 -9.32 -24.51 8.17
CA ASN A 277 -9.31 -25.41 9.32
C ASN A 277 -7.91 -25.61 9.93
N GLU A 278 -6.85 -25.37 9.16
CA GLU A 278 -5.46 -25.48 9.62
C GLU A 278 -4.93 -24.16 10.22
N VAL A 279 -5.66 -23.06 10.04
CA VAL A 279 -5.38 -21.71 10.57
C VAL A 279 -6.63 -21.10 11.20
N PRO A 280 -7.20 -21.74 12.24
CA PRO A 280 -8.49 -21.33 12.81
C PRO A 280 -8.48 -19.92 13.40
N SER A 281 -7.30 -19.41 13.78
CA SER A 281 -7.12 -18.04 14.26
C SER A 281 -7.29 -16.98 13.17
N LEU A 282 -7.07 -17.34 11.89
CA LEU A 282 -7.08 -16.40 10.78
C LEU A 282 -8.52 -15.98 10.45
N LYS A 283 -8.81 -14.71 10.65
CA LYS A 283 -10.13 -14.11 10.39
C LYS A 283 -10.34 -13.85 8.90
N TYR A 284 -9.35 -13.25 8.24
CA TYR A 284 -9.36 -12.90 6.81
C TYR A 284 -7.97 -12.48 6.34
N ILE A 285 -7.83 -12.41 5.01
CA ILE A 285 -6.68 -11.77 4.34
C ILE A 285 -7.20 -10.51 3.64
N THR A 286 -6.53 -9.36 3.80
CA THR A 286 -6.91 -8.14 3.08
C THR A 286 -6.45 -8.18 1.63
N SER A 287 -7.16 -7.52 0.71
CA SER A 287 -6.73 -7.31 -0.67
C SER A 287 -6.78 -5.85 -1.05
N SER A 288 -5.69 -5.34 -1.64
CA SER A 288 -5.58 -3.92 -1.97
C SER A 288 -4.53 -3.64 -3.07
N SER A 289 -4.32 -2.36 -3.35
CA SER A 289 -3.28 -1.82 -4.26
C SER A 289 -3.50 -2.07 -5.75
N ALA A 290 -4.35 -3.03 -6.13
CA ALA A 290 -4.76 -3.31 -7.49
C ALA A 290 -6.14 -3.98 -7.50
N PRO A 291 -6.87 -4.00 -8.63
CA PRO A 291 -8.12 -4.73 -8.75
C PRO A 291 -7.93 -6.23 -8.57
N LEU A 292 -8.83 -6.86 -7.82
CA LEU A 292 -8.99 -8.32 -7.75
C LEU A 292 -10.32 -8.66 -8.42
N SER A 293 -10.29 -9.46 -9.47
CA SER A 293 -11.52 -9.85 -10.17
C SER A 293 -12.40 -10.75 -9.29
N VAL A 294 -13.72 -10.73 -9.52
CA VAL A 294 -14.65 -11.61 -8.80
C VAL A 294 -14.29 -13.07 -8.99
N LYS A 295 -13.88 -13.48 -10.21
CA LYS A 295 -13.43 -14.85 -10.51
C LYS A 295 -12.24 -15.28 -9.65
N GLN A 296 -11.21 -14.44 -9.53
CA GLN A 296 -10.04 -14.70 -8.72
C GLN A 296 -10.40 -14.75 -7.23
N HIS A 297 -11.24 -13.82 -6.76
CA HIS A 297 -11.71 -13.79 -5.40
C HIS A 297 -12.44 -15.11 -5.04
N GLN A 298 -13.40 -15.53 -5.87
CA GLN A 298 -14.14 -16.78 -5.72
C GLN A 298 -13.23 -18.02 -5.76
N ALA A 299 -12.26 -18.03 -6.69
CA ALA A 299 -11.32 -19.15 -6.82
C ALA A 299 -10.47 -19.32 -5.56
N PHE A 300 -9.93 -18.23 -5.02
CA PHE A 300 -9.16 -18.27 -3.78
C PHE A 300 -9.97 -18.76 -2.59
N GLU A 301 -11.17 -18.20 -2.36
CA GLU A 301 -12.03 -18.61 -1.25
C GLU A 301 -12.48 -20.08 -1.38
N ARG A 302 -12.70 -20.57 -2.60
CA ARG A 302 -13.04 -21.97 -2.86
C ARG A 302 -11.86 -22.91 -2.54
N ILE A 303 -10.65 -22.54 -2.93
CA ILE A 303 -9.45 -23.38 -2.72
C ILE A 303 -9.08 -23.45 -1.23
N TYR A 304 -9.11 -22.32 -0.53
CA TYR A 304 -8.54 -22.19 0.81
C TYR A 304 -9.58 -22.12 1.93
N GLY A 305 -10.84 -21.84 1.62
CA GLY A 305 -11.87 -21.54 2.61
C GLY A 305 -11.64 -20.23 3.39
N ILE A 306 -10.61 -19.45 3.01
CA ILE A 306 -10.16 -18.25 3.71
C ILE A 306 -10.79 -17.01 3.06
N SER A 307 -11.40 -16.16 3.86
CA SER A 307 -12.06 -14.95 3.40
C SER A 307 -11.09 -13.85 2.96
N ILE A 308 -11.39 -13.19 1.83
CA ILE A 308 -10.69 -11.98 1.39
C ILE A 308 -11.50 -10.74 1.76
N ASN A 309 -10.85 -9.77 2.41
CA ASN A 309 -11.43 -8.46 2.70
C ASN A 309 -10.81 -7.38 1.78
N GLN A 310 -11.57 -6.96 0.78
CA GLN A 310 -11.09 -6.01 -0.22
C GLN A 310 -11.27 -4.57 0.25
N MET A 311 -10.20 -3.76 0.06
CA MET A 311 -10.12 -2.35 0.44
C MET A 311 -9.46 -1.54 -0.69
N ALA A 312 -9.72 -0.24 -0.72
CA ALA A 312 -9.09 0.69 -1.65
C ALA A 312 -8.60 1.96 -0.95
N GLY A 313 -7.48 2.47 -1.43
CA GLY A 313 -6.85 3.67 -0.92
C GLY A 313 -5.75 4.18 -1.85
N MET A 314 -5.20 5.32 -1.50
CA MET A 314 -4.09 5.96 -2.20
C MET A 314 -3.20 6.68 -1.19
N THR A 315 -1.97 7.02 -1.59
CA THR A 315 -1.01 7.67 -0.67
C THR A 315 -1.57 8.98 -0.12
N GLU A 316 -2.28 9.75 -0.96
CA GLU A 316 -2.83 11.06 -0.64
C GLU A 316 -3.96 11.03 0.38
N ALA A 317 -4.69 9.92 0.45
CA ALA A 317 -5.88 9.81 1.30
C ALA A 317 -5.83 8.61 2.25
N GLY A 318 -4.72 7.87 2.32
CA GLY A 318 -4.67 6.63 3.07
C GLY A 318 -5.71 5.62 2.55
N TRP A 319 -6.34 4.90 3.44
CA TRP A 319 -7.46 4.01 3.11
C TRP A 319 -8.74 4.84 2.97
N MET A 320 -9.41 4.73 1.84
CA MET A 320 -10.63 5.50 1.55
C MET A 320 -11.89 4.68 1.84
N MET A 321 -11.86 3.42 1.41
CA MET A 321 -13.00 2.50 1.44
C MET A 321 -12.54 1.11 1.88
N GLY A 322 -13.40 0.38 2.54
CA GLY A 322 -13.13 -0.99 2.95
C GLY A 322 -14.41 -1.78 3.20
N ASN A 323 -14.38 -3.05 2.91
CA ASN A 323 -15.46 -3.93 3.29
C ASN A 323 -15.47 -4.12 4.83
N PRO A 324 -16.62 -3.99 5.51
CA PRO A 324 -16.75 -4.49 6.87
C PRO A 324 -16.57 -6.01 6.86
N PRO A 325 -15.75 -6.59 7.77
CA PRO A 325 -15.50 -8.05 7.75
C PRO A 325 -16.76 -8.91 7.79
N GLU A 326 -17.77 -8.46 8.54
CA GLU A 326 -19.04 -9.19 8.72
C GLU A 326 -20.03 -9.02 7.56
N LYS A 327 -19.85 -7.97 6.73
CA LYS A 327 -20.76 -7.58 5.64
C LYS A 327 -19.99 -7.28 4.38
N ARG A 328 -19.01 -8.12 4.03
CA ARG A 328 -18.25 -7.92 2.78
C ARG A 328 -19.11 -8.21 1.55
N LYS A 329 -18.90 -7.40 0.53
CA LYS A 329 -19.56 -7.56 -0.76
C LYS A 329 -18.51 -7.77 -1.85
N MET A 330 -18.48 -8.98 -2.38
CA MET A 330 -17.51 -9.39 -3.38
C MET A 330 -17.57 -8.50 -4.63
N GLY A 331 -16.43 -8.13 -5.19
CA GLY A 331 -16.31 -7.21 -6.33
C GLY A 331 -16.36 -5.74 -5.94
N SER A 332 -16.85 -5.38 -4.73
CA SER A 332 -16.79 -4.02 -4.23
C SER A 332 -15.49 -3.77 -3.44
N VAL A 333 -15.09 -2.51 -3.35
CA VAL A 333 -14.03 -2.05 -2.47
C VAL A 333 -14.57 -1.62 -1.09
N GLY A 334 -15.84 -1.93 -0.81
CA GLY A 334 -16.54 -1.65 0.44
C GLY A 334 -17.21 -0.28 0.47
N THR A 335 -17.45 0.21 1.68
CA THR A 335 -18.06 1.52 1.96
C THR A 335 -17.01 2.52 2.47
N PRO A 336 -17.27 3.84 2.41
CA PRO A 336 -16.34 4.84 2.93
C PRO A 336 -15.90 4.56 4.38
N LEU A 337 -14.65 4.84 4.72
CA LEU A 337 -14.15 4.79 6.07
C LEU A 337 -14.69 5.99 6.87
N LYS A 338 -14.50 5.94 8.20
CA LYS A 338 -15.21 6.82 9.15
C LYS A 338 -14.92 8.31 8.95
N TYR A 339 -13.68 8.67 8.67
CA TYR A 339 -13.24 10.07 8.51
C TYR A 339 -13.10 10.48 7.05
N LYS A 340 -13.76 9.73 6.16
CA LYS A 340 -13.81 10.00 4.71
C LYS A 340 -15.22 10.37 4.28
N ASP A 341 -15.30 11.37 3.43
CA ASP A 341 -16.46 11.71 2.63
C ASP A 341 -16.11 11.42 1.18
N ILE A 342 -16.80 10.45 0.60
CA ILE A 342 -16.56 9.99 -0.78
C ILE A 342 -17.76 10.39 -1.62
N ASN A 343 -17.51 11.22 -2.61
CA ASN A 343 -18.47 11.61 -3.62
C ASN A 343 -18.10 10.98 -4.96
N ILE A 344 -19.10 10.61 -5.75
CA ILE A 344 -18.93 10.18 -7.14
C ILE A 344 -19.56 11.26 -7.98
N VAL A 345 -18.78 11.89 -8.86
CA VAL A 345 -19.22 13.05 -9.63
C VAL A 345 -19.09 12.83 -11.13
N ASN A 346 -20.00 13.38 -11.90
CA ASN A 346 -19.96 13.39 -13.35
C ASN A 346 -18.93 14.41 -13.88
N GLU A 347 -18.82 14.54 -15.19
CA GLU A 347 -17.88 15.46 -15.86
C GLU A 347 -18.16 16.95 -15.54
N LEU A 348 -19.37 17.29 -15.10
CA LEU A 348 -19.77 18.63 -14.67
C LEU A 348 -19.51 18.86 -13.16
N GLY A 349 -18.93 17.89 -12.44
CA GLY A 349 -18.72 17.95 -10.99
C GLY A 349 -19.98 17.75 -10.15
N GLN A 350 -21.10 17.33 -10.75
CA GLN A 350 -22.35 17.06 -10.06
C GLN A 350 -22.39 15.63 -9.51
N PRO A 351 -23.04 15.38 -8.35
CA PRO A 351 -23.18 14.04 -7.81
C PRO A 351 -23.90 13.08 -8.76
N CYS A 352 -23.33 11.91 -8.97
CA CYS A 352 -23.92 10.82 -9.74
C CYS A 352 -25.05 10.13 -8.97
N GLN A 353 -26.03 9.60 -9.72
CA GLN A 353 -27.07 8.75 -9.17
C GLN A 353 -26.51 7.35 -8.77
N VAL A 354 -27.31 6.59 -8.02
CA VAL A 354 -26.99 5.19 -7.70
C VAL A 354 -26.83 4.38 -8.98
N GLY A 355 -25.70 3.69 -9.12
CA GLY A 355 -25.35 2.91 -10.31
C GLY A 355 -24.69 3.71 -11.44
N GLU A 356 -24.72 5.03 -11.39
CA GLU A 356 -24.08 5.88 -12.38
C GLU A 356 -22.56 5.97 -12.12
N VAL A 357 -21.77 5.81 -13.20
CA VAL A 357 -20.30 5.89 -13.14
C VAL A 357 -19.84 7.34 -13.21
N GLY A 358 -18.99 7.73 -12.28
CA GLY A 358 -18.34 9.03 -12.25
C GLY A 358 -16.96 8.97 -11.61
N GLU A 359 -16.29 10.11 -11.50
CA GLU A 359 -15.00 10.23 -10.82
C GLU A 359 -15.19 10.17 -9.30
N ILE A 360 -14.39 9.36 -8.64
CA ILE A 360 -14.35 9.26 -7.18
C ILE A 360 -13.58 10.46 -6.64
N VAL A 361 -14.24 11.29 -5.84
CA VAL A 361 -13.66 12.45 -5.16
C VAL A 361 -13.68 12.19 -3.66
N VAL A 362 -12.54 12.37 -2.99
CA VAL A 362 -12.38 12.12 -1.56
C VAL A 362 -12.07 13.44 -0.83
N ARG A 363 -12.68 13.61 0.32
CA ARG A 363 -12.32 14.62 1.32
C ARG A 363 -12.47 14.05 2.72
N GLY A 364 -11.92 14.73 3.71
CA GLY A 364 -12.07 14.30 5.09
C GLY A 364 -10.89 14.68 5.97
N GLN A 365 -11.01 14.38 7.24
CA GLN A 365 -10.01 14.69 8.25
C GLN A 365 -8.77 13.78 8.13
N ALA A 366 -8.96 12.53 7.72
CA ALA A 366 -7.89 11.53 7.60
C ALA A 366 -7.28 11.53 6.18
N MET A 367 -6.70 12.65 5.74
CA MET A 367 -6.04 12.82 4.44
C MET A 367 -4.69 13.51 4.60
N GLY A 368 -3.81 13.38 3.61
CA GLY A 368 -2.59 14.17 3.52
C GLY A 368 -2.89 15.68 3.50
N LEU A 369 -1.88 16.47 3.83
CA LEU A 369 -1.97 17.93 3.76
C LEU A 369 -1.89 18.44 2.31
N GLY A 370 -1.06 17.81 1.50
CA GLY A 370 -0.74 18.22 0.15
C GLY A 370 0.54 17.56 -0.35
N TYR A 371 1.09 18.08 -1.43
CA TYR A 371 2.36 17.63 -1.99
C TYR A 371 3.53 18.51 -1.53
N LEU A 372 4.65 17.87 -1.23
CA LEU A 372 5.93 18.56 -1.02
C LEU A 372 6.35 19.26 -2.32
N ASN A 373 6.53 20.59 -2.27
CA ASN A 373 7.01 21.36 -3.40
C ASN A 373 8.53 21.53 -3.40
N ASP A 374 9.10 22.06 -4.48
CA ASP A 374 10.55 22.19 -4.65
C ASP A 374 11.20 23.19 -3.69
N ARG A 375 10.40 24.10 -3.10
CA ARG A 375 10.84 25.07 -2.09
C ARG A 375 10.84 24.47 -0.68
N GLY A 376 10.39 23.22 -0.51
CA GLY A 376 10.28 22.52 0.78
C GLY A 376 9.00 22.83 1.55
N GLY A 377 8.08 23.58 0.97
CA GLY A 377 6.72 23.85 1.47
C GLY A 377 5.72 22.80 0.99
N ILE A 378 4.43 23.06 1.18
CA ILE A 378 3.32 22.19 0.83
C ILE A 378 2.44 22.89 -0.20
N ASP A 379 2.11 22.21 -1.30
CA ASP A 379 1.01 22.57 -2.19
C ASP A 379 -0.24 21.83 -1.68
N PRO A 380 -1.19 22.52 -1.03
CA PRO A 380 -2.28 21.87 -0.31
C PRO A 380 -3.26 21.16 -1.25
N PHE A 381 -3.90 20.10 -0.75
CA PHE A 381 -5.00 19.46 -1.48
C PHE A 381 -6.23 20.35 -1.50
N PRO A 382 -7.08 20.27 -2.55
CA PRO A 382 -8.28 21.08 -2.68
C PRO A 382 -9.27 20.85 -1.53
N GLU A 383 -9.77 21.90 -0.89
CA GLU A 383 -10.74 21.82 0.21
C GLU A 383 -12.07 21.21 -0.20
N GLN A 384 -12.51 21.47 -1.44
CA GLN A 384 -13.75 20.93 -1.99
C GLN A 384 -13.70 19.42 -2.27
N GLY A 385 -12.54 18.81 -2.20
CA GLY A 385 -12.29 17.40 -2.39
C GLY A 385 -11.19 17.10 -3.40
N PHE A 386 -10.46 16.02 -3.17
CA PHE A 386 -9.35 15.56 -3.98
C PHE A 386 -9.87 14.58 -5.03
N PRO A 387 -9.75 14.88 -6.34
CA PRO A 387 -10.11 13.95 -7.41
C PRO A 387 -9.08 12.82 -7.47
N THR A 388 -9.55 11.59 -7.28
CA THR A 388 -8.63 10.43 -7.19
C THR A 388 -8.12 9.97 -8.55
N GLY A 389 -8.80 10.37 -9.62
CA GLY A 389 -8.62 9.84 -10.96
C GLY A 389 -9.17 8.43 -11.14
N ASP A 390 -9.72 7.80 -10.10
CA ASP A 390 -10.43 6.52 -10.21
C ASP A 390 -11.90 6.78 -10.56
N LEU A 391 -12.44 5.99 -11.49
CA LEU A 391 -13.86 5.97 -11.86
C LEU A 391 -14.55 4.84 -11.11
N GLY A 392 -15.79 5.09 -10.71
CA GLY A 392 -16.58 4.09 -10.00
C GLY A 392 -18.04 4.47 -9.87
N TYR A 393 -18.80 3.60 -9.26
CA TYR A 393 -20.22 3.83 -8.94
C TYR A 393 -20.52 3.31 -7.53
N ARG A 394 -21.64 3.77 -6.99
CA ARG A 394 -22.16 3.34 -5.69
C ARG A 394 -23.47 2.59 -5.91
N ASP A 395 -23.63 1.45 -5.23
CA ASP A 395 -24.92 0.75 -5.23
C ASP A 395 -25.88 1.33 -4.18
N SER A 396 -27.14 0.83 -4.20
CA SER A 396 -28.19 1.25 -3.28
C SER A 396 -27.91 0.98 -1.79
N GLN A 397 -26.93 0.11 -1.49
CA GLN A 397 -26.49 -0.21 -0.14
C GLN A 397 -25.26 0.60 0.30
N GLY A 398 -24.75 1.49 -0.58
CA GLY A 398 -23.60 2.34 -0.30
C GLY A 398 -22.22 1.73 -0.58
N TYR A 399 -22.17 0.51 -1.14
CA TYR A 399 -20.91 -0.09 -1.55
C TYR A 399 -20.40 0.53 -2.83
N ILE A 400 -19.09 0.73 -2.91
CA ILE A 400 -18.42 1.37 -4.04
C ILE A 400 -17.70 0.31 -4.87
N TYR A 401 -17.81 0.45 -6.18
CA TYR A 401 -17.19 -0.39 -7.20
C TYR A 401 -16.29 0.48 -8.07
N ILE A 402 -15.01 0.13 -8.18
CA ILE A 402 -14.08 0.81 -9.07
C ILE A 402 -14.24 0.24 -10.47
N SER A 403 -14.61 1.08 -11.45
CA SER A 403 -14.81 0.71 -12.86
C SER A 403 -13.60 1.00 -13.75
N GLY A 404 -12.59 1.75 -13.26
CA GLY A 404 -11.39 2.05 -14.02
C GLY A 404 -10.66 3.29 -13.52
N ARG A 405 -9.78 3.82 -14.37
CA ARG A 405 -9.11 5.11 -14.15
C ARG A 405 -9.39 6.07 -15.27
N LYS A 406 -9.61 7.33 -14.95
CA LYS A 406 -9.91 8.39 -15.92
C LYS A 406 -8.82 8.52 -16.99
N LYS A 407 -7.56 8.50 -16.57
CA LYS A 407 -6.39 8.56 -17.48
C LYS A 407 -6.16 7.29 -18.32
N ASP A 408 -6.85 6.20 -17.98
CA ASP A 408 -6.70 4.92 -18.63
C ASP A 408 -7.87 4.62 -19.59
N LEU A 409 -8.87 5.52 -19.65
CA LEU A 409 -9.96 5.42 -20.61
C LEU A 409 -9.39 5.35 -22.03
N ILE A 410 -9.96 4.47 -22.84
CA ILE A 410 -9.68 4.39 -24.26
C ILE A 410 -10.59 5.41 -24.95
N ILE A 411 -10.02 6.38 -25.63
CA ILE A 411 -10.77 7.43 -26.33
C ILE A 411 -10.89 7.04 -27.80
N ARG A 412 -11.97 6.32 -28.13
CA ARG A 412 -12.23 5.83 -29.48
C ARG A 412 -13.29 6.65 -30.17
N GLY A 413 -12.89 7.46 -31.16
CA GLY A 413 -13.84 8.29 -31.91
C GLY A 413 -14.65 9.25 -31.03
N GLY A 414 -14.06 9.77 -29.94
CA GLY A 414 -14.72 10.63 -28.98
C GLY A 414 -15.54 9.90 -27.90
N VAL A 415 -15.58 8.57 -27.93
CA VAL A 415 -16.27 7.76 -26.91
C VAL A 415 -15.27 7.30 -25.84
N ASN A 416 -15.59 7.56 -24.58
CA ASN A 416 -14.82 7.11 -23.43
C ASN A 416 -15.15 5.64 -23.09
N ILE A 417 -14.21 4.74 -23.28
CA ILE A 417 -14.36 3.29 -23.04
C ILE A 417 -13.53 2.88 -21.82
N SER A 418 -14.15 2.21 -20.86
CA SER A 418 -13.42 1.64 -19.71
C SER A 418 -12.69 0.35 -20.11
N PRO A 419 -11.34 0.30 -20.04
CA PRO A 419 -10.61 -0.94 -20.28
C PRO A 419 -10.97 -2.04 -19.28
N LYS A 420 -11.34 -1.67 -18.06
CA LYS A 420 -11.70 -2.61 -17.01
C LYS A 420 -12.98 -3.38 -17.34
N GLU A 421 -13.99 -2.72 -17.88
CA GLU A 421 -15.24 -3.37 -18.31
C GLU A 421 -14.95 -4.50 -19.31
N ILE A 422 -14.10 -4.23 -20.29
CA ILE A 422 -13.71 -5.22 -21.30
C ILE A 422 -12.85 -6.32 -20.68
N THR A 423 -11.89 -5.94 -19.83
CA THR A 423 -11.03 -6.91 -19.11
C THR A 423 -11.86 -7.86 -18.25
N ASP A 424 -12.83 -7.35 -17.49
CA ASP A 424 -13.71 -8.18 -16.65
C ASP A 424 -14.52 -9.16 -17.51
N HIS A 425 -14.92 -8.72 -18.69
CA HIS A 425 -15.66 -9.53 -19.66
C HIS A 425 -14.80 -10.64 -20.24
N LEU A 426 -13.57 -10.32 -20.65
CA LEU A 426 -12.59 -11.31 -21.10
C LEU A 426 -12.25 -12.33 -20.01
N MET A 427 -12.11 -11.88 -18.76
CA MET A 427 -11.87 -12.77 -17.62
C MET A 427 -13.03 -13.73 -17.33
N ALA A 428 -14.25 -13.41 -17.76
CA ALA A 428 -15.41 -14.30 -17.63
C ALA A 428 -15.40 -15.45 -18.65
N TYR A 429 -14.63 -15.36 -19.73
CA TYR A 429 -14.54 -16.43 -20.73
C TYR A 429 -13.85 -17.68 -20.14
N PRO A 430 -14.44 -18.88 -20.36
CA PRO A 430 -13.82 -20.13 -19.89
C PRO A 430 -12.42 -20.33 -20.48
N GLY A 431 -11.44 -20.65 -19.64
CA GLY A 431 -10.05 -20.86 -20.06
C GLY A 431 -9.19 -19.59 -20.13
N VAL A 432 -9.72 -18.39 -19.85
CA VAL A 432 -8.90 -17.18 -19.66
C VAL A 432 -8.39 -17.15 -18.22
N LYS A 433 -7.07 -17.22 -18.07
CA LYS A 433 -6.34 -17.11 -16.80
C LYS A 433 -6.18 -15.66 -16.38
N GLU A 434 -5.76 -14.80 -17.31
CA GLU A 434 -5.53 -13.38 -17.08
C GLU A 434 -5.80 -12.60 -18.37
N ALA A 435 -6.31 -11.37 -18.23
CA ALA A 435 -6.51 -10.46 -19.35
C ALA A 435 -6.18 -9.03 -18.96
N VAL A 436 -5.76 -8.23 -19.93
CA VAL A 436 -5.55 -6.78 -19.80
C VAL A 436 -6.01 -6.11 -21.08
N THR A 437 -6.77 -5.04 -20.96
CA THR A 437 -7.23 -4.20 -22.08
C THR A 437 -6.56 -2.85 -22.03
N LEU A 438 -6.13 -2.33 -23.17
CA LEU A 438 -5.50 -1.02 -23.33
C LEU A 438 -6.00 -0.34 -24.62
N GLY A 439 -5.96 0.99 -24.64
CA GLY A 439 -6.02 1.77 -25.87
C GLY A 439 -4.69 1.66 -26.64
N PHE A 440 -4.81 1.51 -27.95
CA PHE A 440 -3.66 1.55 -28.85
C PHE A 440 -3.90 2.62 -29.91
N PRO A 441 -2.90 3.48 -30.23
CA PRO A 441 -3.07 4.55 -31.20
C PRO A 441 -3.62 4.07 -32.56
N ASP A 442 -4.68 4.71 -33.03
CA ASP A 442 -5.30 4.47 -34.32
C ASP A 442 -5.46 5.78 -35.10
N LYS A 443 -5.18 5.73 -36.42
CA LYS A 443 -5.15 6.93 -37.27
C LYS A 443 -6.54 7.54 -37.50
N ILE A 444 -7.61 6.74 -37.40
CA ILE A 444 -8.99 7.16 -37.70
C ILE A 444 -9.72 7.50 -36.41
N TYR A 445 -9.62 6.64 -35.40
CA TYR A 445 -10.41 6.75 -34.16
C TYR A 445 -9.64 7.37 -33.00
N GLY A 446 -8.35 7.75 -33.19
CA GLY A 446 -7.48 8.18 -32.11
C GLY A 446 -6.90 7.00 -31.33
N GLU A 447 -7.76 6.17 -30.77
CA GLU A 447 -7.37 4.90 -30.13
C GLU A 447 -8.32 3.77 -30.57
N GLU A 448 -7.77 2.54 -30.57
CA GLU A 448 -8.50 1.29 -30.73
C GLU A 448 -8.33 0.39 -29.51
N VAL A 449 -9.36 -0.41 -29.23
CA VAL A 449 -9.37 -1.35 -28.14
C VAL A 449 -8.46 -2.54 -28.44
N THR A 450 -7.47 -2.78 -27.59
CA THR A 450 -6.54 -3.91 -27.70
C THR A 450 -6.55 -4.73 -26.42
N ALA A 451 -6.61 -6.05 -26.57
CA ALA A 451 -6.61 -6.98 -25.46
C ALA A 451 -5.36 -7.88 -25.46
N PHE A 452 -4.84 -8.14 -24.28
CA PHE A 452 -3.81 -9.14 -24.01
C PHE A 452 -4.45 -10.24 -23.16
N VAL A 453 -4.31 -11.48 -23.59
CA VAL A 453 -4.97 -12.63 -22.96
C VAL A 453 -3.93 -13.69 -22.64
N VAL A 454 -3.96 -14.21 -21.42
CA VAL A 454 -3.19 -15.37 -20.99
C VAL A 454 -4.15 -16.54 -20.85
N PRO A 455 -4.04 -17.59 -21.69
CA PRO A 455 -4.85 -18.79 -21.54
C PRO A 455 -4.49 -19.60 -20.29
N GLU A 456 -5.44 -20.36 -19.77
CA GLU A 456 -5.13 -21.45 -18.82
C GLU A 456 -4.35 -22.57 -19.53
N PRO A 457 -3.44 -23.26 -18.84
CA PRO A 457 -2.71 -24.37 -19.42
C PRO A 457 -3.65 -25.45 -19.97
N GLY A 458 -3.44 -25.84 -21.22
CA GLY A 458 -4.28 -26.85 -21.88
C GLY A 458 -5.63 -26.36 -22.40
N CYS A 459 -5.89 -25.05 -22.34
CA CYS A 459 -7.10 -24.44 -22.89
C CYS A 459 -6.76 -23.60 -24.13
N PRO A 460 -6.55 -24.19 -25.30
CA PRO A 460 -6.34 -23.42 -26.53
C PRO A 460 -7.57 -22.59 -26.84
N MET A 461 -7.37 -21.37 -27.29
CA MET A 461 -8.43 -20.45 -27.71
C MET A 461 -7.97 -19.62 -28.90
N THR A 462 -8.92 -19.23 -29.72
CA THR A 462 -8.67 -18.41 -30.90
C THR A 462 -9.08 -16.96 -30.67
N GLN A 463 -8.53 -16.06 -31.45
CA GLN A 463 -8.96 -14.65 -31.43
C GLN A 463 -10.45 -14.52 -31.77
N GLU A 464 -10.97 -15.32 -32.73
CA GLU A 464 -12.34 -15.28 -33.16
C GLU A 464 -13.31 -15.67 -32.01
N GLU A 465 -13.00 -16.70 -31.24
CA GLU A 465 -13.80 -17.12 -30.10
C GLU A 465 -13.90 -16.00 -29.05
N ILE A 466 -12.78 -15.33 -28.74
CA ILE A 466 -12.75 -14.22 -27.80
C ILE A 466 -13.54 -13.01 -28.33
N VAL A 467 -13.40 -12.67 -29.62
CA VAL A 467 -14.15 -11.58 -30.26
C VAL A 467 -15.66 -11.88 -30.23
N ASN A 468 -16.07 -13.09 -30.57
CA ASN A 468 -17.48 -13.47 -30.54
C ASN A 468 -18.06 -13.42 -29.13
N HIS A 469 -17.31 -13.90 -28.12
CA HIS A 469 -17.72 -13.76 -26.72
C HIS A 469 -17.91 -12.27 -26.31
N CYS A 470 -17.03 -11.39 -26.79
CA CYS A 470 -17.17 -9.95 -26.52
C CYS A 470 -18.41 -9.38 -27.21
N ARG A 471 -18.70 -9.75 -28.47
CA ARG A 471 -19.86 -9.29 -29.24
C ARG A 471 -21.20 -9.67 -28.62
N ASP A 472 -21.28 -10.80 -27.92
CA ASP A 472 -22.51 -11.24 -27.28
C ASP A 472 -23.05 -10.27 -26.22
N LYS A 473 -22.18 -9.43 -25.65
CA LYS A 473 -22.52 -8.58 -24.50
C LYS A 473 -21.99 -7.15 -24.57
N LEU A 474 -21.04 -6.86 -25.44
CA LEU A 474 -20.46 -5.53 -25.59
C LEU A 474 -20.89 -4.92 -26.93
N PRO A 475 -21.16 -3.60 -26.97
CA PRO A 475 -21.36 -2.91 -28.25
C PRO A 475 -20.09 -3.02 -29.10
N ASP A 476 -20.22 -3.00 -30.42
CA ASP A 476 -19.14 -3.20 -31.40
C ASP A 476 -17.94 -2.26 -31.16
N PHE A 477 -18.17 -1.03 -30.71
CA PHE A 477 -17.10 -0.08 -30.48
C PHE A 477 -16.23 -0.42 -29.24
N LYS A 478 -16.71 -1.31 -28.36
CA LYS A 478 -15.97 -1.84 -27.20
C LYS A 478 -15.29 -3.18 -27.47
N VAL A 479 -15.63 -3.85 -28.54
CA VAL A 479 -15.04 -5.15 -28.90
C VAL A 479 -13.55 -4.95 -29.25
N PRO A 480 -12.62 -5.72 -28.67
CA PRO A 480 -11.20 -5.61 -29.02
C PRO A 480 -10.95 -5.85 -30.50
N LYS A 481 -10.29 -4.91 -31.16
CA LYS A 481 -9.87 -5.03 -32.56
C LYS A 481 -8.65 -5.93 -32.69
N PHE A 482 -7.76 -5.87 -31.69
CA PHE A 482 -6.56 -6.68 -31.64
C PHE A 482 -6.53 -7.49 -30.35
N ILE A 483 -6.24 -8.80 -30.45
CA ILE A 483 -6.04 -9.69 -29.31
C ILE A 483 -4.68 -10.33 -29.46
N LYS A 484 -3.86 -10.20 -28.40
CA LYS A 484 -2.54 -10.85 -28.35
C LYS A 484 -2.51 -11.84 -27.20
N PHE A 485 -2.20 -13.10 -27.52
CA PHE A 485 -1.98 -14.12 -26.51
C PHE A 485 -0.57 -14.04 -25.94
N LEU A 486 -0.46 -14.16 -24.64
CA LEU A 486 0.80 -14.09 -23.89
C LEU A 486 0.90 -15.27 -22.91
N GLU A 487 2.12 -15.66 -22.56
CA GLU A 487 2.37 -16.62 -21.48
C GLU A 487 2.16 -15.98 -20.11
N HIS A 488 2.46 -14.67 -19.97
CA HIS A 488 2.26 -13.89 -18.75
C HIS A 488 2.13 -12.39 -19.05
N ILE A 489 1.39 -11.68 -18.20
CA ILE A 489 1.29 -10.23 -18.25
C ILE A 489 2.52 -9.59 -17.61
N PRO A 490 3.27 -8.71 -18.31
CA PRO A 490 4.42 -8.01 -17.75
C PRO A 490 3.98 -7.07 -16.60
N ARG A 491 4.77 -7.08 -15.51
CA ARG A 491 4.48 -6.30 -14.31
C ARG A 491 5.66 -5.43 -13.88
N THR A 492 5.35 -4.37 -13.16
CA THR A 492 6.32 -3.51 -12.48
C THR A 492 6.85 -4.21 -11.22
N LYS A 493 7.90 -3.65 -10.60
CA LYS A 493 8.42 -4.11 -9.29
C LYS A 493 7.36 -4.12 -8.19
N THR A 494 6.37 -3.24 -8.27
CA THR A 494 5.25 -3.17 -7.33
C THR A 494 4.10 -4.14 -7.64
N GLY A 495 4.26 -5.02 -8.64
CA GLY A 495 3.26 -6.00 -9.05
C GLY A 495 2.12 -5.45 -9.94
N LYS A 496 2.15 -4.16 -10.29
CA LYS A 496 1.17 -3.55 -11.21
C LYS A 496 1.47 -3.92 -12.66
N VAL A 497 0.46 -3.97 -13.51
CA VAL A 497 0.62 -4.20 -14.96
C VAL A 497 1.55 -3.14 -15.58
N SER A 498 2.53 -3.58 -16.35
CA SER A 498 3.44 -2.69 -17.08
C SER A 498 2.87 -2.35 -18.45
N LYS A 499 2.04 -1.29 -18.53
CA LYS A 499 1.46 -0.81 -19.80
C LYS A 499 2.52 -0.48 -20.87
N PRO A 500 3.64 0.21 -20.54
CA PRO A 500 4.67 0.47 -21.53
C PRO A 500 5.27 -0.80 -22.16
N ALA A 501 5.43 -1.87 -21.38
CA ALA A 501 5.92 -3.13 -21.89
C ALA A 501 4.91 -3.79 -22.83
N LEU A 502 3.62 -3.75 -22.50
CA LEU A 502 2.55 -4.28 -23.36
C LEU A 502 2.45 -3.51 -24.69
N LEU A 503 2.50 -2.17 -24.65
CA LEU A 503 2.44 -1.33 -25.85
C LEU A 503 3.63 -1.59 -26.79
N LYS A 504 4.84 -1.77 -26.26
CA LYS A 504 6.01 -2.15 -27.07
C LYS A 504 5.83 -3.49 -27.81
N MET A 505 5.11 -4.44 -27.20
CA MET A 505 4.86 -5.74 -27.82
C MET A 505 3.92 -5.65 -29.04
N ILE A 506 3.04 -4.65 -29.09
CA ILE A 506 2.15 -4.41 -30.25
C ILE A 506 2.98 -3.78 -31.39
N HIS A 507 3.78 -2.75 -31.11
CA HIS A 507 4.63 -2.12 -32.12
C HIS A 507 5.58 -3.10 -32.80
N ALA A 508 6.15 -4.05 -32.03
CA ALA A 508 7.03 -5.08 -32.59
C ALA A 508 6.29 -6.11 -33.48
N GLY A 509 4.98 -6.31 -33.28
CA GLY A 509 4.16 -7.22 -34.09
C GLY A 509 3.50 -6.60 -35.34
N GLN A 510 3.54 -5.27 -35.48
CA GLN A 510 3.07 -4.56 -36.67
C GLN A 510 4.18 -4.27 -37.67
N ALA A 511 5.43 -4.56 -37.32
CA ALA A 511 6.61 -4.38 -38.17
C ALA A 511 7.00 -5.66 -38.97
N ASN A 512 6.15 -6.71 -38.92
CA ASN A 512 6.33 -7.95 -39.70
C ASN A 512 5.12 -8.19 -40.61
#